data_54e1f78a5988b4141de37cb5b095dc04
#
_entry.id   54e1f78a5988b4141de37cb5b095dc04
#
_cell.length_a   1.000
_cell.length_b   1.000
_cell.length_c   1.000
_cell.angle_alpha   90.00
_cell.angle_beta   90.00
_cell.angle_gamma   90.00
#
_symmetry.space_group_name_H-M   'P 1'
#
loop_
_entity.id
_entity.type
_entity.pdbx_description
1 polymer ?
#
loop_
_entity_poly.entity_id
_entity_poly.type
_entity_poly.pdbx_seq_one_letter_code
_entity_poly.pdbx_strand_id
1 'polypeptide(L)'
;MPYENIFDFVAALPAEKKVFVDTNKINYTLLNKLHAIPVSGQSPIALLKSIKNETQLAGTREAMIRDGVALVRFFRWLEKNIDSGKVTEITVAEKLREFRSQQSLYVGESFATIAGFNEHGAIVHYSATPESNAIISRKGFLLIDSGAQYLDGTTDITRTVSLGNLSPRQKRDFTLVM
;
A
#
# COMPACT_ATOMS: atom_id res chain seq x y z
N MET A 1 -31.95 7.40 -7.44
CA MET A 1 -32.41 6.32 -6.55
C MET A 1 -31.45 6.30 -5.35
N PRO A 2 -31.96 6.27 -4.11
CA PRO A 2 -31.11 6.06 -2.92
C PRO A 2 -30.33 4.74 -3.01
N TYR A 3 -29.14 4.72 -2.42
CA TYR A 3 -28.26 3.54 -2.50
C TYR A 3 -28.88 2.29 -1.87
N GLU A 4 -29.66 2.49 -0.80
CA GLU A 4 -30.34 1.44 -0.03
C GLU A 4 -31.36 0.67 -0.85
N ASN A 5 -31.91 1.29 -1.89
CA ASN A 5 -32.94 0.69 -2.76
C ASN A 5 -32.36 -0.27 -3.81
N ILE A 6 -31.02 -0.50 -3.81
CA ILE A 6 -30.36 -1.37 -4.80
C ILE A 6 -30.90 -2.81 -4.77
N PHE A 7 -31.22 -3.32 -3.59
CA PHE A 7 -31.73 -4.67 -3.41
C PHE A 7 -33.12 -4.84 -4.03
N ASP A 8 -34.01 -3.86 -3.84
CA ASP A 8 -35.36 -3.88 -4.41
C ASP A 8 -35.32 -3.66 -5.93
N PHE A 9 -34.41 -2.79 -6.38
CA PHE A 9 -34.19 -2.58 -7.81
C PHE A 9 -33.75 -3.85 -8.51
N VAL A 10 -32.79 -4.58 -7.94
CA VAL A 10 -32.27 -5.83 -8.51
C VAL A 10 -33.33 -6.92 -8.49
N ALA A 11 -34.13 -7.02 -7.43
CA ALA A 11 -35.23 -7.99 -7.33
C ALA A 11 -36.37 -7.71 -8.32
N ALA A 12 -36.60 -6.44 -8.68
CA ALA A 12 -37.63 -6.03 -9.62
C ALA A 12 -37.25 -6.18 -11.10
N LEU A 13 -36.02 -6.60 -11.41
CA LEU A 13 -35.59 -6.82 -12.78
C LEU A 13 -36.39 -7.98 -13.42
N PRO A 14 -36.88 -7.83 -14.68
CA PRO A 14 -37.59 -8.89 -15.36
C PRO A 14 -36.75 -10.19 -15.48
N ALA A 15 -37.37 -11.33 -15.23
CA ALA A 15 -36.68 -12.63 -15.15
C ALA A 15 -35.98 -13.02 -16.46
N GLU A 16 -36.48 -12.56 -17.61
CA GLU A 16 -35.91 -12.82 -18.94
C GLU A 16 -34.69 -11.92 -19.26
N LYS A 17 -34.45 -10.88 -18.47
CA LYS A 17 -33.28 -9.99 -18.65
C LYS A 17 -31.99 -10.71 -18.32
N LYS A 18 -30.96 -10.44 -19.10
CA LYS A 18 -29.59 -10.87 -18.81
C LYS A 18 -28.87 -9.74 -18.05
N VAL A 19 -28.32 -10.07 -16.88
CA VAL A 19 -27.55 -9.14 -16.05
C VAL A 19 -26.12 -9.64 -15.95
N PHE A 20 -25.18 -8.83 -16.41
CA PHE A 20 -23.77 -9.17 -16.31
C PHE A 20 -23.27 -8.95 -14.88
N VAL A 21 -22.68 -9.98 -14.28
CA VAL A 21 -22.22 -9.97 -12.90
C VAL A 21 -20.81 -10.59 -12.78
N ASP A 22 -19.97 -10.00 -11.97
CA ASP A 22 -18.72 -10.63 -11.55
C ASP A 22 -18.99 -11.45 -10.27
N THR A 23 -19.22 -12.75 -10.45
CA THR A 23 -19.60 -13.65 -9.35
C THR A 23 -18.54 -13.80 -8.27
N ASN A 24 -17.28 -13.39 -8.53
CA ASN A 24 -16.20 -13.39 -7.53
C ASN A 24 -16.19 -12.11 -6.66
N LYS A 25 -16.96 -11.09 -7.05
CA LYS A 25 -16.94 -9.77 -6.40
C LYS A 25 -18.31 -9.27 -5.97
N ILE A 26 -19.39 -9.81 -6.55
CA ILE A 26 -20.73 -9.36 -6.20
C ILE A 26 -21.08 -9.74 -4.75
N ASN A 27 -21.81 -8.85 -4.08
CA ASN A 27 -22.36 -9.15 -2.77
C ASN A 27 -23.35 -10.33 -2.87
N TYR A 28 -23.21 -11.33 -1.99
CA TYR A 28 -24.03 -12.55 -2.00
C TYR A 28 -25.53 -12.28 -1.89
N THR A 29 -25.94 -11.32 -1.07
CA THR A 29 -27.35 -10.93 -0.91
C THR A 29 -27.91 -10.34 -2.21
N LEU A 30 -27.12 -9.52 -2.93
CA LEU A 30 -27.53 -8.99 -4.24
C LEU A 30 -27.70 -10.10 -5.27
N LEU A 31 -26.76 -11.03 -5.29
CA LEU A 31 -26.85 -12.18 -6.23
C LEU A 31 -28.11 -13.04 -5.96
N ASN A 32 -28.43 -13.31 -4.70
CA ASN A 32 -29.60 -14.09 -4.32
C ASN A 32 -30.94 -13.37 -4.57
N LYS A 33 -30.95 -12.05 -4.57
CA LYS A 33 -32.14 -11.26 -4.92
C LYS A 33 -32.30 -11.03 -6.42
N LEU A 34 -31.31 -11.40 -7.22
CA LEU A 34 -31.38 -11.27 -8.68
C LEU A 34 -32.24 -12.39 -9.26
N HIS A 35 -33.46 -12.05 -9.71
CA HIS A 35 -34.35 -12.98 -10.43
C HIS A 35 -34.06 -13.05 -11.92
N ALA A 36 -33.36 -12.04 -12.47
CA ALA A 36 -32.92 -12.02 -13.85
C ALA A 36 -31.77 -13.03 -14.09
N ILE A 37 -31.51 -13.37 -15.35
CA ILE A 37 -30.51 -14.37 -15.76
C ILE A 37 -29.10 -13.80 -15.53
N PRO A 38 -28.28 -14.31 -14.57
CA PRO A 38 -26.94 -13.84 -14.38
C PRO A 38 -26.02 -14.33 -15.52
N VAL A 39 -25.26 -13.41 -16.10
CA VAL A 39 -24.16 -13.72 -17.05
C VAL A 39 -22.85 -13.43 -16.34
N SER A 40 -22.12 -14.48 -16.00
CA SER A 40 -20.86 -14.34 -15.22
C SER A 40 -19.69 -13.92 -16.10
N GLY A 41 -18.85 -13.04 -15.58
CA GLY A 41 -17.58 -12.61 -16.20
C GLY A 41 -16.89 -11.53 -15.37
N GLN A 42 -15.66 -11.17 -15.76
CA GLN A 42 -14.94 -10.08 -15.11
C GLN A 42 -15.64 -8.73 -15.37
N SER A 43 -15.82 -7.95 -14.30
CA SER A 43 -16.48 -6.64 -14.42
C SER A 43 -15.71 -5.71 -15.37
N PRO A 44 -16.36 -5.21 -16.46
CA PRO A 44 -15.73 -4.24 -17.35
C PRO A 44 -15.43 -2.92 -16.63
N ILE A 45 -16.16 -2.61 -15.54
CA ILE A 45 -15.93 -1.42 -14.71
C ILE A 45 -14.54 -1.48 -14.07
N ALA A 46 -14.10 -2.67 -13.62
CA ALA A 46 -12.77 -2.84 -13.03
C ALA A 46 -11.66 -2.48 -14.04
N LEU A 47 -11.79 -2.93 -15.29
CA LEU A 47 -10.85 -2.59 -16.36
C LEU A 47 -10.89 -1.11 -16.69
N LEU A 48 -12.06 -0.52 -16.91
CA LEU A 48 -12.23 0.91 -17.23
C LEU A 48 -11.68 1.79 -16.10
N LYS A 49 -11.90 1.41 -14.83
CA LYS A 49 -11.37 2.12 -13.68
C LYS A 49 -9.85 2.03 -13.56
N SER A 50 -9.22 0.95 -14.03
CA SER A 50 -7.77 0.78 -13.97
C SER A 50 -7.02 1.72 -14.92
N ILE A 51 -7.67 2.17 -15.99
CA ILE A 51 -7.12 3.11 -16.96
C ILE A 51 -7.32 4.54 -16.43
N LYS A 52 -6.23 5.16 -16.03
CA LYS A 52 -6.26 6.50 -15.45
C LYS A 52 -6.38 7.57 -16.54
N ASN A 53 -7.21 8.57 -16.30
CA ASN A 53 -7.28 9.78 -17.14
C ASN A 53 -6.14 10.75 -16.80
N GLU A 54 -5.98 11.80 -17.60
CA GLU A 54 -4.89 12.78 -17.46
C GLU A 54 -4.87 13.46 -16.08
N THR A 55 -6.04 13.78 -15.51
CA THR A 55 -6.13 14.36 -14.17
C THR A 55 -5.62 13.41 -13.09
N GLN A 56 -6.01 12.13 -13.17
CA GLN A 56 -5.55 11.10 -12.24
C GLN A 56 -4.04 10.83 -12.39
N LEU A 57 -3.52 10.86 -13.62
CA LEU A 57 -2.07 10.72 -13.89
C LEU A 57 -1.29 11.89 -13.30
N ALA A 58 -1.76 13.12 -13.51
CA ALA A 58 -1.14 14.31 -12.94
C ALA A 58 -1.13 14.25 -11.40
N GLY A 59 -2.27 13.94 -10.77
CA GLY A 59 -2.36 13.79 -9.33
C GLY A 59 -1.43 12.72 -8.78
N THR A 60 -1.35 11.55 -9.44
CA THR A 60 -0.44 10.47 -9.04
C THR A 60 1.03 10.92 -9.11
N ARG A 61 1.44 11.64 -10.16
CA ARG A 61 2.81 12.18 -10.29
C ARG A 61 3.14 13.13 -9.14
N GLU A 62 2.25 14.06 -8.83
CA GLU A 62 2.43 15.01 -7.73
C GLU A 62 2.45 14.30 -6.36
N ALA A 63 1.59 13.31 -6.14
CA ALA A 63 1.62 12.50 -4.92
C ALA A 63 2.96 11.77 -4.76
N MET A 64 3.51 11.18 -5.83
CA MET A 64 4.82 10.52 -5.81
C MET A 64 5.97 11.49 -5.52
N ILE A 65 5.90 12.73 -5.99
CA ILE A 65 6.91 13.77 -5.66
C ILE A 65 6.87 14.11 -4.18
N ARG A 66 5.69 14.38 -3.62
CA ARG A 66 5.50 14.69 -2.19
C ARG A 66 5.97 13.55 -1.30
N ASP A 67 5.60 12.32 -1.65
CA ASP A 67 6.01 11.13 -0.90
C ASP A 67 7.52 10.89 -1.00
N GLY A 68 8.11 11.13 -2.16
CA GLY A 68 9.55 11.09 -2.38
C GLY A 68 10.29 12.09 -1.48
N VAL A 69 9.77 13.31 -1.31
CA VAL A 69 10.32 14.30 -0.36
C VAL A 69 10.26 13.78 1.07
N ALA A 70 9.13 13.19 1.49
CA ALA A 70 8.99 12.60 2.82
C ALA A 70 10.01 11.46 3.06
N LEU A 71 10.20 10.57 2.07
CA LEU A 71 11.20 9.50 2.14
C LEU A 71 12.63 10.01 2.22
N VAL A 72 13.01 11.02 1.43
CA VAL A 72 14.35 11.62 1.48
C VAL A 72 14.62 12.23 2.86
N ARG A 73 13.64 12.96 3.41
CA ARG A 73 13.74 13.53 4.78
C ARG A 73 13.85 12.43 5.83
N PHE A 74 13.10 11.35 5.67
CA PHE A 74 13.16 10.19 6.53
C PHE A 74 14.53 9.51 6.49
N PHE A 75 15.09 9.20 5.32
CA PHE A 75 16.42 8.59 5.21
C PHE A 75 17.53 9.49 5.77
N ARG A 76 17.41 10.80 5.56
CA ARG A 76 18.33 11.77 6.20
C ARG A 76 18.23 11.75 7.71
N TRP A 77 17.03 11.65 8.27
CA TRP A 77 16.82 11.50 9.70
C TRP A 77 17.41 10.17 10.21
N LEU A 78 17.15 9.06 9.52
CA LEU A 78 17.67 7.74 9.86
C LEU A 78 19.21 7.76 9.94
N GLU A 79 19.86 8.29 8.92
CA GLU A 79 21.33 8.42 8.87
C GLU A 79 21.91 9.14 10.08
N LYS A 80 21.23 10.20 10.55
CA LYS A 80 21.68 11.01 11.68
C LYS A 80 21.42 10.37 13.05
N ASN A 81 20.42 9.51 13.15
CA ASN A 81 19.95 9.01 14.45
C ASN A 81 20.23 7.52 14.68
N ILE A 82 20.63 6.77 13.68
CA ILE A 82 20.84 5.32 13.76
C ILE A 82 21.81 4.91 14.88
N ASP A 83 22.81 5.72 15.16
CA ASP A 83 23.82 5.44 16.21
C ASP A 83 23.34 5.76 17.61
N SER A 84 22.15 6.32 17.79
CA SER A 84 21.59 6.67 19.11
C SER A 84 21.22 5.46 19.98
N GLY A 85 21.10 4.26 19.38
CA GLY A 85 20.59 3.06 20.03
C GLY A 85 19.09 3.08 20.35
N LYS A 86 18.36 4.11 19.86
CA LYS A 86 16.93 4.30 20.11
C LYS A 86 16.05 4.09 18.87
N VAL A 87 16.68 3.90 17.69
CA VAL A 87 15.95 3.68 16.45
C VAL A 87 15.55 2.22 16.36
N THR A 88 14.27 1.95 16.25
CA THR A 88 13.68 0.62 16.14
C THR A 88 12.77 0.53 14.91
N GLU A 89 12.33 -0.66 14.54
CA GLU A 89 11.40 -0.87 13.43
C GLU A 89 10.10 -0.08 13.63
N ILE A 90 9.55 -0.05 14.85
CA ILE A 90 8.35 0.74 15.18
C ILE A 90 8.62 2.24 15.03
N THR A 91 9.72 2.73 15.62
CA THR A 91 10.03 4.17 15.55
C THR A 91 10.34 4.63 14.12
N VAL A 92 10.87 3.76 13.27
CA VAL A 92 11.06 4.01 11.83
C VAL A 92 9.72 4.21 11.13
N ALA A 93 8.75 3.33 11.35
CA ALA A 93 7.42 3.44 10.77
C ALA A 93 6.71 4.73 11.23
N GLU A 94 6.75 5.04 12.53
CA GLU A 94 6.19 6.27 13.11
C GLU A 94 6.81 7.52 12.52
N LYS A 95 8.14 7.54 12.38
CA LYS A 95 8.87 8.69 11.86
C LYS A 95 8.58 8.94 10.37
N LEU A 96 8.45 7.88 9.59
CA LEU A 96 8.09 8.01 8.19
C LEU A 96 6.67 8.58 8.04
N ARG A 97 5.71 8.09 8.83
CA ARG A 97 4.36 8.66 8.91
C ARG A 97 4.36 10.14 9.29
N GLU A 98 5.20 10.53 10.25
CA GLU A 98 5.37 11.94 10.66
C GLU A 98 5.82 12.81 9.47
N PHE A 99 6.83 12.39 8.69
CA PHE A 99 7.29 13.16 7.53
C PHE A 99 6.25 13.22 6.41
N ARG A 100 5.46 12.15 6.22
CA ARG A 100 4.36 12.12 5.27
C ARG A 100 3.21 13.05 5.68
N SER A 101 2.87 13.08 6.97
CA SER A 101 1.81 13.95 7.48
C SER A 101 2.10 15.45 7.34
N GLN A 102 3.35 15.82 7.13
CA GLN A 102 3.76 17.19 6.84
C GLN A 102 3.61 17.58 5.37
N GLN A 103 3.29 16.64 4.50
CA GLN A 103 3.07 16.92 3.08
C GLN A 103 1.65 17.42 2.83
N SER A 104 1.50 18.31 1.84
CA SER A 104 0.18 18.79 1.43
C SER A 104 -0.70 17.63 0.91
N LEU A 105 -2.00 17.74 1.12
CA LEU A 105 -3.02 16.77 0.69
C LEU A 105 -2.91 15.37 1.33
N TYR A 106 -2.07 15.18 2.34
CA TYR A 106 -1.96 13.92 3.07
C TYR A 106 -3.25 13.61 3.83
N VAL A 107 -3.74 12.39 3.71
CA VAL A 107 -4.96 11.88 4.37
C VAL A 107 -4.63 10.79 5.39
N GLY A 108 -3.66 9.94 5.09
CA GLY A 108 -3.28 8.82 5.94
C GLY A 108 -2.28 7.89 5.25
N GLU A 109 -1.90 6.81 5.92
CA GLU A 109 -1.13 5.74 5.30
C GLU A 109 -2.02 4.93 4.35
N SER A 110 -1.50 4.47 3.22
CA SER A 110 -2.22 3.59 2.28
C SER A 110 -2.33 2.16 2.82
N PHE A 111 -1.34 1.75 3.61
CA PHE A 111 -1.28 0.52 4.39
C PHE A 111 -0.32 0.69 5.56
N ALA A 112 -0.36 -0.22 6.52
CA ALA A 112 0.56 -0.19 7.67
C ALA A 112 2.00 -0.37 7.19
N THR A 113 2.89 0.56 7.54
CA THR A 113 4.29 0.50 7.14
C THR A 113 4.96 -0.79 7.61
N ILE A 114 5.58 -1.51 6.69
CA ILE A 114 6.44 -2.65 6.96
C ILE A 114 7.87 -2.13 7.09
N ALA A 115 8.49 -2.31 8.25
CA ALA A 115 9.89 -2.00 8.49
C ALA A 115 10.58 -3.24 9.03
N GLY A 116 11.35 -3.93 8.18
CA GLY A 116 12.02 -5.19 8.54
C GLY A 116 13.53 -5.01 8.56
N PHE A 117 14.13 -5.16 9.74
CA PHE A 117 15.58 -5.11 9.92
C PHE A 117 16.19 -6.50 9.79
N ASN A 118 17.16 -6.67 8.90
CA ASN A 118 17.85 -7.94 8.62
C ASN A 118 16.86 -9.10 8.35
N GLU A 119 16.83 -10.13 9.24
CA GLU A 119 15.99 -11.31 9.11
C GLU A 119 14.49 -11.01 9.05
N HIS A 120 14.01 -9.96 9.70
CA HIS A 120 12.61 -9.55 9.63
C HIS A 120 12.19 -9.09 8.23
N GLY A 121 13.11 -8.58 7.42
CA GLY A 121 12.86 -8.23 6.03
C GLY A 121 12.56 -9.43 5.12
N ALA A 122 12.84 -10.67 5.57
CA ALA A 122 12.48 -11.90 4.85
C ALA A 122 11.04 -12.39 5.14
N ILE A 123 10.36 -11.79 6.10
CA ILE A 123 8.99 -12.15 6.48
C ILE A 123 8.02 -11.31 5.64
N VAL A 124 7.25 -11.98 4.78
CA VAL A 124 6.23 -11.32 3.95
C VAL A 124 5.17 -10.67 4.85
N HIS A 125 4.84 -9.40 4.57
CA HIS A 125 3.91 -8.60 5.38
C HIS A 125 4.29 -8.50 6.87
N TYR A 126 5.61 -8.44 7.16
CA TYR A 126 6.09 -8.31 8.54
C TYR A 126 5.45 -7.10 9.24
N SER A 127 5.05 -7.30 10.47
CA SER A 127 4.58 -6.22 11.35
C SER A 127 5.30 -6.33 12.69
N ALA A 128 6.08 -5.30 13.02
CA ALA A 128 6.78 -5.24 14.31
C ALA A 128 5.78 -5.12 15.46
N THR A 129 5.94 -5.96 16.48
CA THR A 129 5.22 -5.88 17.74
C THR A 129 6.18 -5.41 18.84
N PRO A 130 5.71 -4.99 20.02
CA PRO A 130 6.60 -4.65 21.12
C PRO A 130 7.63 -5.75 21.45
N GLU A 131 7.26 -7.02 21.26
CA GLU A 131 8.09 -8.19 21.55
C GLU A 131 9.12 -8.47 20.44
N SER A 132 8.76 -8.23 19.17
CA SER A 132 9.62 -8.50 18.01
C SER A 132 10.44 -7.29 17.57
N ASN A 133 10.13 -6.09 18.09
CA ASN A 133 10.68 -4.81 17.67
C ASN A 133 12.21 -4.74 17.79
N ALA A 134 12.92 -4.85 16.70
CA ALA A 134 14.37 -4.84 16.67
C ALA A 134 14.95 -3.42 16.75
N ILE A 135 16.06 -3.28 17.49
CA ILE A 135 16.88 -2.05 17.46
C ILE A 135 17.70 -2.06 16.18
N ILE A 136 17.56 -1.01 15.38
CA ILE A 136 18.26 -0.84 14.12
C ILE A 136 19.67 -0.31 14.38
N SER A 137 20.65 -0.90 13.72
CA SER A 137 22.06 -0.54 13.84
C SER A 137 22.76 -0.49 12.49
N ARG A 138 24.01 0.02 12.41
CA ARG A 138 24.79 0.15 11.16
C ARG A 138 25.32 -1.20 10.64
N LYS A 139 24.42 -2.16 10.40
CA LYS A 139 24.78 -3.44 9.76
C LYS A 139 23.60 -3.99 8.96
N GLY A 140 23.94 -4.72 7.89
CA GLY A 140 22.94 -5.41 7.08
C GLY A 140 21.98 -4.50 6.33
N PHE A 141 20.72 -4.89 6.28
CA PHE A 141 19.67 -4.22 5.51
C PHE A 141 18.50 -3.77 6.37
N LEU A 142 17.88 -2.69 5.92
CA LEU A 142 16.54 -2.32 6.35
C LEU A 142 15.63 -2.30 5.11
N LEU A 143 14.61 -3.15 5.11
CA LEU A 143 13.52 -3.11 4.15
C LEU A 143 12.42 -2.22 4.71
N ILE A 144 11.98 -1.26 3.92
CA ILE A 144 10.83 -0.40 4.24
C ILE A 144 9.87 -0.48 3.07
N ASP A 145 8.67 -0.98 3.34
CA ASP A 145 7.55 -1.01 2.41
C ASP A 145 6.40 -0.21 3.01
N SER A 146 5.99 0.83 2.30
CA SER A 146 5.14 1.86 2.88
C SER A 146 4.48 2.72 1.81
N GLY A 147 3.38 3.37 2.14
CA GLY A 147 2.71 4.27 1.24
C GLY A 147 1.77 5.24 1.94
N ALA A 148 1.26 6.19 1.19
CA ALA A 148 0.35 7.20 1.69
C ALA A 148 -0.85 7.40 0.76
N GLN A 149 -1.96 7.80 1.37
CA GLN A 149 -3.12 8.34 0.70
C GLN A 149 -3.00 9.86 0.68
N TYR A 150 -3.05 10.42 -0.52
CA TYR A 150 -3.23 11.85 -0.77
C TYR A 150 -4.58 12.08 -1.43
N LEU A 151 -5.14 13.27 -1.33
CA LEU A 151 -6.43 13.58 -1.96
C LEU A 151 -6.42 13.39 -3.49
N ASP A 152 -5.24 13.49 -4.11
CA ASP A 152 -5.03 13.40 -5.55
C ASP A 152 -4.29 12.15 -6.03
N GLY A 153 -3.87 11.25 -5.11
CA GLY A 153 -3.20 10.00 -5.48
C GLY A 153 -2.83 9.13 -4.30
N THR A 154 -2.49 7.89 -4.59
CA THR A 154 -2.00 6.89 -3.63
C THR A 154 -0.58 6.51 -3.98
N THR A 155 0.29 6.36 -2.97
CA THR A 155 1.65 5.85 -3.15
C THR A 155 1.81 4.48 -2.49
N ASP A 156 2.74 3.71 -3.04
CA ASP A 156 3.19 2.41 -2.57
C ASP A 156 4.65 2.29 -2.99
N ILE A 157 5.57 2.32 -2.02
CA ILE A 157 7.01 2.44 -2.28
C ILE A 157 7.78 1.52 -1.36
N THR A 158 8.49 0.57 -1.94
CA THR A 158 9.44 -0.29 -1.21
C THR A 158 10.87 0.17 -1.45
N ARG A 159 11.67 0.20 -0.38
CA ARG A 159 13.13 0.39 -0.44
C ARG A 159 13.83 -0.54 0.51
N THR A 160 14.82 -1.26 -0.02
CA THR A 160 15.79 -2.00 0.80
C THR A 160 17.12 -1.25 0.77
N VAL A 161 17.55 -0.76 1.92
CA VAL A 161 18.76 0.05 2.06
C VAL A 161 19.80 -0.66 2.91
N SER A 162 21.08 -0.51 2.53
CA SER A 162 22.19 -0.95 3.38
C SER A 162 22.42 0.05 4.49
N LEU A 163 22.57 -0.45 5.72
CA LEU A 163 22.82 0.37 6.89
C LEU A 163 24.30 0.43 7.30
N GLY A 164 25.17 -0.28 6.59
CA GLY A 164 26.59 -0.31 6.86
C GLY A 164 27.33 -1.21 5.88
N ASN A 165 28.48 -1.74 6.28
CA ASN A 165 29.27 -2.64 5.46
C ASN A 165 28.54 -3.96 5.26
N LEU A 166 28.37 -4.36 4.00
CA LEU A 166 27.76 -5.62 3.62
C LEU A 166 28.81 -6.69 3.30
N SER A 167 28.52 -7.93 3.69
CA SER A 167 29.31 -9.09 3.29
C SER A 167 29.24 -9.32 1.76
N PRO A 168 30.23 -10.02 1.16
CA PRO A 168 30.17 -10.39 -0.26
C PRO A 168 28.89 -11.17 -0.62
N ARG A 169 28.41 -12.04 0.28
CA ARG A 169 27.16 -12.79 0.10
C ARG A 169 25.95 -11.85 0.04
N GLN A 170 25.83 -10.91 0.99
CA GLN A 170 24.74 -9.95 1.00
C GLN A 170 24.70 -9.09 -0.27
N LYS A 171 25.87 -8.61 -0.74
CA LYS A 171 25.97 -7.86 -2.01
C LYS A 171 25.50 -8.69 -3.20
N ARG A 172 25.97 -9.93 -3.29
CA ARG A 172 25.59 -10.86 -4.35
C ARG A 172 24.08 -11.11 -4.34
N ASP A 173 23.53 -11.48 -3.17
CA ASP A 173 22.13 -11.86 -3.05
C ASP A 173 21.20 -10.66 -3.37
N PHE A 174 21.56 -9.44 -2.92
CA PHE A 174 20.85 -8.21 -3.28
C PHE A 174 20.85 -7.98 -4.80
N THR A 175 22.01 -8.14 -5.46
CA THR A 175 22.14 -7.95 -6.91
C THR A 175 21.36 -8.98 -7.72
N LEU A 176 21.27 -10.23 -7.23
CA LEU A 176 20.52 -11.29 -7.90
C LEU A 176 19.00 -11.09 -7.84
N VAL A 177 18.50 -10.37 -6.82
CA VAL A 177 17.06 -10.06 -6.67
C VAL A 177 16.65 -8.85 -7.52
N MET A 178 17.57 -7.91 -7.78
CA MET A 178 17.34 -6.75 -8.66
C MET A 178 17.31 -7.15 -10.14
#